data_c76ef382b883d95e9c5ec00454c840ec
#
_entry.id   c76ef382b883d95e9c5ec00454c840ec
#
_cell.length_a   1.000
_cell.length_b   1.000
_cell.length_c   1.000
_cell.angle_alpha   90.00
_cell.angle_beta   90.00
_cell.angle_gamma   90.00
#
_symmetry.space_group_name_H-M   'P 1'
#
loop_
_entity.id
_entity.type
_entity.pdbx_description
1 polymer ?
#
loop_
_entity_poly.entity_id
_entity_poly.type
_entity_poly.pdbx_seq_one_letter_code
_entity_poly.pdbx_strand_id
1 'polypeptide(L)'
;VRVQALVDAADANTATTAIGDLDALADRAARDARLDMLGRSGLPASLPFVSPEPRIWFNPELESARFLVPGLIGMLLMLSAVVATSLSIVREKERGTMEQMMVSPLKPEELILGKTLPYVVICLATMVMILLLGYFLFGVVVQGSYLLLALATLVFLFAALGMGVFISSITSSQQVAFQVAIIASLLPSILLSGLIFPIKNM
;
A
#
# COMPACT_ATOMS: atom_id res chain seq x y z
N VAL A 1 -28.97 -1.73 -28.41
CA VAL A 1 -28.95 -1.41 -26.97
C VAL A 1 -27.50 -1.05 -26.64
N ARG A 2 -27.26 0.15 -26.11
CA ARG A 2 -25.92 0.53 -25.61
C ARG A 2 -25.84 0.13 -24.13
N VAL A 3 -24.86 -0.69 -23.75
CA VAL A 3 -24.57 -1.05 -22.37
C VAL A 3 -23.28 -0.37 -21.99
N GLN A 4 -23.28 0.41 -20.93
CA GLN A 4 -22.11 1.07 -20.40
C GLN A 4 -21.62 0.29 -19.16
N ALA A 5 -20.39 -0.14 -19.18
CA ALA A 5 -19.74 -0.72 -18.00
C ALA A 5 -18.85 0.35 -17.33
N LEU A 6 -19.05 0.59 -16.05
CA LEU A 6 -18.23 1.47 -15.24
C LEU A 6 -17.24 0.61 -14.46
N VAL A 7 -15.94 0.81 -14.70
CA VAL A 7 -14.88 0.06 -14.03
C VAL A 7 -14.10 1.03 -13.13
N ASP A 8 -14.00 0.67 -11.83
CA ASP A 8 -13.13 1.37 -10.90
C ASP A 8 -11.69 0.89 -11.12
N ALA A 9 -10.84 1.77 -11.64
CA ALA A 9 -9.45 1.47 -11.97
C ALA A 9 -8.47 1.95 -10.88
N ALA A 10 -8.91 2.09 -9.64
CA ALA A 10 -8.03 2.39 -8.53
C ALA A 10 -6.91 1.34 -8.40
N ASP A 11 -7.23 0.07 -8.66
CA ASP A 11 -6.27 -1.02 -8.87
C ASP A 11 -6.27 -1.45 -10.34
N ALA A 12 -5.15 -1.19 -11.04
CA ALA A 12 -5.00 -1.49 -12.45
C ALA A 12 -5.13 -2.99 -12.78
N ASN A 13 -4.65 -3.89 -11.91
CA ASN A 13 -4.71 -5.33 -12.14
C ASN A 13 -6.16 -5.84 -12.07
N THR A 14 -6.90 -5.43 -11.04
CA THR A 14 -8.32 -5.79 -10.90
C THR A 14 -9.15 -5.21 -12.05
N ALA A 15 -8.87 -3.97 -12.45
CA ALA A 15 -9.56 -3.34 -13.57
C ALA A 15 -9.30 -4.05 -14.90
N THR A 16 -8.05 -4.44 -15.19
CA THR A 16 -7.68 -5.16 -16.42
C THR A 16 -8.37 -6.52 -16.46
N THR A 17 -8.40 -7.24 -15.35
CA THR A 17 -9.11 -8.53 -15.25
C THR A 17 -10.61 -8.35 -15.48
N ALA A 18 -11.24 -7.36 -14.84
CA ALA A 18 -12.66 -7.08 -15.00
C ALA A 18 -13.02 -6.68 -16.45
N ILE A 19 -12.17 -5.91 -17.13
CA ILE A 19 -12.35 -5.57 -18.55
C ILE A 19 -12.25 -6.83 -19.41
N GLY A 20 -11.25 -7.69 -19.18
CA GLY A 20 -11.10 -8.95 -19.90
C GLY A 20 -12.30 -9.89 -19.72
N ASP A 21 -12.86 -9.96 -18.51
CA ASP A 21 -14.07 -10.74 -18.23
C ASP A 21 -15.31 -10.17 -18.92
N LEU A 22 -15.45 -8.83 -18.95
CA LEU A 22 -16.55 -8.17 -19.66
C LEU A 22 -16.47 -8.40 -21.17
N ASP A 23 -15.29 -8.32 -21.77
CA ASP A 23 -15.06 -8.61 -23.18
C ASP A 23 -15.41 -10.07 -23.50
N ALA A 24 -14.96 -11.01 -22.64
CA ALA A 24 -15.27 -12.44 -22.80
C ALA A 24 -16.79 -12.73 -22.70
N LEU A 25 -17.50 -12.05 -21.80
CA LEU A 25 -18.95 -12.18 -21.65
C LEU A 25 -19.69 -11.56 -22.84
N ALA A 26 -19.25 -10.42 -23.35
CA ALA A 26 -19.82 -9.79 -24.53
C ALA A 26 -19.65 -10.66 -25.78
N ASP A 27 -18.47 -11.27 -25.95
CA ASP A 27 -18.19 -12.21 -27.03
C ASP A 27 -19.04 -13.48 -26.95
N ARG A 28 -19.25 -14.02 -25.75
CA ARG A 28 -20.15 -15.18 -25.54
C ARG A 28 -21.59 -14.80 -25.91
N ALA A 29 -22.10 -13.70 -25.39
CA ALA A 29 -23.44 -13.22 -25.68
C ALA A 29 -23.65 -12.95 -27.17
N ALA A 30 -22.65 -12.38 -27.86
CA ALA A 30 -22.69 -12.16 -29.30
C ALA A 30 -22.70 -13.49 -30.10
N ARG A 31 -21.94 -14.51 -29.65
CA ARG A 31 -21.94 -15.86 -30.27
C ARG A 31 -23.26 -16.56 -30.07
N ASP A 32 -23.82 -16.54 -28.86
CA ASP A 32 -25.09 -17.18 -28.55
C ASP A 32 -26.25 -16.55 -29.35
N ALA A 33 -26.27 -15.21 -29.44
CA ALA A 33 -27.23 -14.49 -30.27
C ALA A 33 -27.10 -14.84 -31.76
N ARG A 34 -25.87 -15.04 -32.27
CA ARG A 34 -25.64 -15.48 -33.67
C ARG A 34 -26.16 -16.91 -33.90
N LEU A 35 -25.88 -17.83 -32.97
CA LEU A 35 -26.32 -19.22 -33.08
C LEU A 35 -27.87 -19.31 -33.06
N ASP A 36 -28.50 -18.52 -32.20
CA ASP A 36 -29.96 -18.49 -32.07
C ASP A 36 -30.65 -17.92 -33.35
N MET A 37 -30.03 -16.93 -33.99
CA MET A 37 -30.54 -16.36 -35.25
C MET A 37 -30.26 -17.26 -36.45
N LEU A 38 -29.12 -17.93 -36.53
CA LEU A 38 -28.82 -18.91 -37.56
C LEU A 38 -29.78 -20.11 -37.48
N GLY A 39 -30.18 -20.52 -36.26
CA GLY A 39 -31.19 -21.56 -36.08
C GLY A 39 -32.61 -21.18 -36.47
N ARG A 40 -32.93 -19.86 -36.46
CA ARG A 40 -34.31 -19.36 -36.71
C ARG A 40 -34.59 -18.89 -38.14
N SER A 41 -33.61 -18.39 -38.90
CA SER A 41 -33.91 -17.63 -40.12
C SER A 41 -33.08 -17.95 -41.36
N GLY A 42 -32.03 -18.75 -41.33
CA GLY A 42 -31.24 -19.13 -42.52
C GLY A 42 -30.62 -17.95 -43.32
N LEU A 43 -30.65 -16.71 -42.81
CA LEU A 43 -30.16 -15.50 -43.44
C LEU A 43 -28.76 -15.12 -42.94
N PRO A 44 -27.86 -14.62 -43.79
CA PRO A 44 -26.56 -14.10 -43.36
C PRO A 44 -26.79 -12.83 -42.53
N ALA A 45 -26.75 -12.95 -41.23
CA ALA A 45 -26.96 -11.84 -40.34
C ALA A 45 -25.70 -10.98 -40.26
N SER A 46 -25.74 -9.80 -40.81
CA SER A 46 -24.90 -8.68 -40.37
C SER A 46 -25.40 -8.24 -38.97
N LEU A 47 -25.02 -8.99 -37.94
CA LEU A 47 -25.42 -8.65 -36.58
C LEU A 47 -24.63 -7.42 -36.10
N PRO A 48 -25.30 -6.51 -35.38
CA PRO A 48 -24.59 -5.43 -34.73
C PRO A 48 -23.58 -6.03 -33.77
N PHE A 49 -22.33 -5.70 -33.96
CA PHE A 49 -21.23 -6.09 -33.06
C PHE A 49 -21.51 -5.42 -31.72
N VAL A 50 -21.68 -6.20 -30.67
CA VAL A 50 -21.73 -5.67 -29.30
C VAL A 50 -20.29 -5.38 -28.91
N SER A 51 -19.88 -4.13 -29.04
CA SER A 51 -18.58 -3.66 -28.54
C SER A 51 -18.80 -3.09 -27.16
N PRO A 52 -18.27 -3.71 -26.11
CA PRO A 52 -18.26 -3.08 -24.80
C PRO A 52 -17.35 -1.85 -24.86
N GLU A 53 -17.82 -0.70 -24.42
CA GLU A 53 -17.02 0.50 -24.21
C GLU A 53 -16.84 0.69 -22.71
N PRO A 54 -15.79 0.10 -22.11
CA PRO A 54 -15.52 0.27 -20.68
C PRO A 54 -15.14 1.72 -20.42
N ARG A 55 -15.82 2.37 -19.48
CA ARG A 55 -15.47 3.70 -19.02
C ARG A 55 -14.64 3.56 -17.75
N ILE A 56 -13.36 3.81 -17.89
CA ILE A 56 -12.38 3.68 -16.79
C ILE A 56 -12.34 4.99 -16.02
N TRP A 57 -12.55 4.91 -14.71
CA TRP A 57 -12.52 6.04 -13.81
C TRP A 57 -11.26 5.99 -12.93
N PHE A 58 -10.74 7.16 -12.53
CA PHE A 58 -9.58 7.37 -11.66
C PHE A 58 -8.21 7.04 -12.25
N ASN A 59 -8.06 6.03 -13.09
CA ASN A 59 -6.81 5.67 -13.73
C ASN A 59 -7.04 5.21 -15.19
N PRO A 60 -7.35 6.16 -16.12
CA PRO A 60 -7.70 5.83 -17.50
C PRO A 60 -6.61 5.07 -18.25
N GLU A 61 -5.34 5.27 -17.88
CA GLU A 61 -4.18 4.65 -18.52
C GLU A 61 -3.78 3.32 -17.86
N LEU A 62 -4.52 2.89 -16.82
CA LEU A 62 -4.25 1.65 -16.06
C LEU A 62 -2.80 1.58 -15.56
N GLU A 63 -2.22 2.71 -15.19
CA GLU A 63 -0.85 2.77 -14.68
C GLU A 63 -0.76 2.19 -13.27
N SER A 64 -0.13 1.03 -13.15
CA SER A 64 0.10 0.36 -11.85
C SER A 64 0.90 1.24 -10.88
N ALA A 65 1.74 2.14 -11.39
CA ALA A 65 2.54 3.05 -10.56
C ALA A 65 1.69 3.97 -9.68
N ARG A 66 0.54 4.45 -10.17
CA ARG A 66 -0.37 5.34 -9.40
C ARG A 66 -0.94 4.67 -8.16
N PHE A 67 -1.06 3.36 -8.19
CA PHE A 67 -1.55 2.55 -7.06
C PHE A 67 -0.40 2.03 -6.18
N LEU A 68 0.67 1.51 -6.79
CA LEU A 68 1.78 0.89 -6.09
C LEU A 68 2.61 1.89 -5.29
N VAL A 69 2.88 3.10 -5.84
CA VAL A 69 3.75 4.08 -5.17
C VAL A 69 3.23 4.49 -3.79
N PRO A 70 1.95 4.88 -3.62
CA PRO A 70 1.42 5.20 -2.27
C PRO A 70 1.48 4.02 -1.30
N GLY A 71 1.18 2.80 -1.75
CA GLY A 71 1.26 1.59 -0.93
C GLY A 71 2.69 1.27 -0.48
N LEU A 72 3.66 1.42 -1.39
CA LEU A 72 5.08 1.24 -1.08
C LEU A 72 5.59 2.28 -0.08
N ILE A 73 5.13 3.53 -0.16
CA ILE A 73 5.48 4.57 0.84
C ILE A 73 5.10 4.09 2.24
N GLY A 74 3.84 3.69 2.44
CA GLY A 74 3.37 3.22 3.74
C GLY A 74 4.15 1.99 4.23
N MET A 75 4.38 1.02 3.36
CA MET A 75 5.14 -0.20 3.69
C MET A 75 6.59 0.10 4.09
N LEU A 76 7.29 0.94 3.31
CA LEU A 76 8.69 1.29 3.58
C LEU A 76 8.82 2.13 4.85
N LEU A 77 7.89 3.06 5.09
CA LEU A 77 7.88 3.86 6.32
C LEU A 77 7.65 2.99 7.54
N MET A 78 6.69 2.06 7.49
CA MET A 78 6.41 1.15 8.61
C MET A 78 7.61 0.25 8.90
N LEU A 79 8.17 -0.38 7.86
CA LEU A 79 9.33 -1.25 7.99
C LEU A 79 10.52 -0.48 8.60
N SER A 80 10.84 0.69 8.05
CA SER A 80 11.96 1.52 8.51
C SER A 80 11.77 1.97 9.95
N ALA A 81 10.58 2.47 10.32
CA ALA A 81 10.28 2.94 11.66
C ALA A 81 10.37 1.82 12.69
N VAL A 82 9.70 0.69 12.45
CA VAL A 82 9.65 -0.43 13.39
C VAL A 82 11.03 -1.07 13.59
N VAL A 83 11.72 -1.37 12.47
CA VAL A 83 13.05 -2.02 12.51
C VAL A 83 14.09 -1.11 13.18
N ALA A 84 14.18 0.16 12.75
CA ALA A 84 15.18 1.08 13.28
C ALA A 84 14.99 1.34 14.76
N THR A 85 13.75 1.52 15.22
CA THR A 85 13.44 1.76 16.64
C THR A 85 13.71 0.52 17.49
N SER A 86 13.26 -0.66 17.06
CA SER A 86 13.47 -1.89 17.80
C SER A 86 14.95 -2.22 17.94
N LEU A 87 15.71 -2.14 16.84
CA LEU A 87 17.16 -2.40 16.86
C LEU A 87 17.95 -1.39 17.69
N SER A 88 17.56 -0.11 17.67
CA SER A 88 18.22 0.93 18.45
C SER A 88 18.20 0.61 19.94
N ILE A 89 17.03 0.21 20.45
CA ILE A 89 16.86 -0.07 21.88
C ILE A 89 17.50 -1.42 22.26
N VAL A 90 17.29 -2.46 21.43
CA VAL A 90 17.83 -3.80 21.71
C VAL A 90 19.35 -3.81 21.64
N ARG A 91 19.97 -3.01 20.75
CA ARG A 91 21.43 -2.86 20.69
C ARG A 91 22.03 -2.40 22.03
N GLU A 92 21.34 -1.53 22.75
CA GLU A 92 21.81 -1.07 24.05
C GLU A 92 21.61 -2.10 25.14
N LYS A 93 20.53 -2.89 25.06
CA LYS A 93 20.36 -4.05 25.94
C LYS A 93 21.50 -5.07 25.77
N GLU A 94 21.83 -5.43 24.53
CA GLU A 94 22.92 -6.39 24.25
C GLU A 94 24.30 -5.87 24.69
N ARG A 95 24.54 -4.57 24.60
CA ARG A 95 25.81 -3.95 24.99
C ARG A 95 25.93 -3.68 26.51
N GLY A 96 24.85 -3.88 27.25
CA GLY A 96 24.81 -3.56 28.69
C GLY A 96 24.78 -2.06 29.01
N THR A 97 24.67 -1.19 27.97
CA THR A 97 24.61 0.26 28.16
C THR A 97 23.24 0.74 28.68
N MET A 98 22.23 -0.13 28.61
CA MET A 98 20.91 0.16 29.14
C MET A 98 20.95 0.34 30.68
N GLU A 99 21.75 -0.43 31.38
CA GLU A 99 21.91 -0.31 32.84
C GLU A 99 22.50 1.04 33.22
N GLN A 100 23.49 1.54 32.47
CA GLN A 100 24.07 2.87 32.69
C GLN A 100 23.04 4.00 32.49
N MET A 101 22.13 3.84 31.52
CA MET A 101 21.05 4.82 31.30
C MET A 101 20.00 4.77 32.41
N MET A 102 19.71 3.59 32.97
CA MET A 102 18.77 3.46 34.08
C MET A 102 19.28 4.09 35.39
N VAL A 103 20.59 4.19 35.59
CA VAL A 103 21.20 4.87 36.74
C VAL A 103 21.24 6.40 36.56
N SER A 104 21.06 6.89 35.34
CA SER A 104 21.01 8.33 35.07
C SER A 104 19.71 8.95 35.60
N PRO A 105 19.68 10.26 35.91
CA PRO A 105 18.49 10.93 36.42
C PRO A 105 17.40 11.17 35.33
N LEU A 106 17.47 10.45 34.19
CA LEU A 106 16.53 10.56 33.09
C LEU A 106 15.23 9.80 33.39
N LYS A 107 14.11 10.41 33.06
CA LYS A 107 12.81 9.72 33.11
C LYS A 107 12.71 8.73 31.93
N PRO A 108 12.02 7.57 32.11
CA PRO A 108 11.82 6.61 31.02
C PRO A 108 11.20 7.22 29.76
N GLU A 109 10.31 8.17 29.94
CA GLU A 109 9.64 8.89 28.82
C GLU A 109 10.65 9.71 28.00
N GLU A 110 11.59 10.40 28.68
CA GLU A 110 12.63 11.20 28.02
C GLU A 110 13.59 10.31 27.24
N LEU A 111 13.92 9.15 27.78
CA LEU A 111 14.75 8.16 27.11
C LEU A 111 14.07 7.64 25.83
N ILE A 112 12.80 7.25 25.93
CA ILE A 112 12.05 6.72 24.77
C ILE A 112 11.87 7.81 23.71
N LEU A 113 11.46 9.02 24.11
CA LEU A 113 11.29 10.14 23.19
C LEU A 113 12.62 10.54 22.53
N GLY A 114 13.69 10.64 23.30
CA GLY A 114 15.02 10.97 22.77
C GLY A 114 15.53 9.97 21.75
N LYS A 115 15.13 8.70 21.87
CA LYS A 115 15.51 7.65 20.91
C LYS A 115 14.59 7.57 19.71
N THR A 116 13.30 7.83 19.88
CA THR A 116 12.34 7.73 18.78
C THR A 116 12.29 8.98 17.91
N LEU A 117 12.54 10.16 18.46
CA LEU A 117 12.47 11.43 17.75
C LEU A 117 13.40 11.51 16.51
N PRO A 118 14.67 11.07 16.56
CA PRO A 118 15.51 11.04 15.36
C PRO A 118 14.92 10.17 14.24
N TYR A 119 14.27 9.07 14.58
CA TYR A 119 13.64 8.21 13.58
C TYR A 119 12.39 8.82 12.96
N VAL A 120 11.62 9.64 13.70
CA VAL A 120 10.55 10.45 13.11
C VAL A 120 11.11 11.33 11.99
N VAL A 121 12.20 12.03 12.26
CA VAL A 121 12.84 12.92 11.27
C VAL A 121 13.34 12.15 10.05
N ILE A 122 14.01 11.02 10.27
CA ILE A 122 14.52 10.16 9.20
C ILE A 122 13.35 9.62 8.35
N CYS A 123 12.28 9.15 8.97
CA CYS A 123 11.12 8.63 8.27
C CYS A 123 10.39 9.72 7.47
N LEU A 124 10.25 10.93 8.01
CA LEU A 124 9.70 12.07 7.27
C LEU A 124 10.58 12.45 6.06
N ALA A 125 11.89 12.45 6.24
CA ALA A 125 12.82 12.69 5.13
C ALA A 125 12.69 11.59 4.05
N THR A 126 12.57 10.33 4.47
CA THR A 126 12.33 9.19 3.57
C THR A 126 11.02 9.34 2.82
N MET A 127 9.93 9.73 3.49
CA MET A 127 8.64 10.04 2.85
C MET A 127 8.79 11.10 1.76
N VAL A 128 9.42 12.23 2.08
CA VAL A 128 9.65 13.31 1.11
C VAL A 128 10.47 12.80 -0.07
N MET A 129 11.51 12.03 0.18
CA MET A 129 12.37 11.46 -0.86
C MET A 129 11.58 10.52 -1.79
N ILE A 130 10.73 9.65 -1.24
CA ILE A 130 9.92 8.73 -2.04
C ILE A 130 8.86 9.49 -2.85
N LEU A 131 8.23 10.53 -2.28
CA LEU A 131 7.29 11.39 -3.02
C LEU A 131 7.98 12.12 -4.18
N LEU A 132 9.18 12.63 -3.98
CA LEU A 132 9.97 13.26 -5.05
C LEU A 132 10.32 12.25 -6.14
N LEU A 133 10.81 11.06 -5.77
CA LEU A 133 11.10 10.01 -6.74
C LEU A 133 9.84 9.57 -7.49
N GLY A 134 8.71 9.42 -6.80
CA GLY A 134 7.41 9.11 -7.40
C GLY A 134 6.97 10.15 -8.42
N TYR A 135 7.19 11.43 -8.11
CA TYR A 135 6.91 12.52 -9.02
C TYR A 135 7.82 12.52 -10.26
N PHE A 136 9.15 12.43 -10.05
CA PHE A 136 10.12 12.53 -11.15
C PHE A 136 10.17 11.29 -12.05
N LEU A 137 10.01 10.08 -11.50
CA LEU A 137 10.13 8.84 -12.26
C LEU A 137 8.78 8.37 -12.82
N PHE A 138 7.70 8.57 -12.09
CA PHE A 138 6.39 8.00 -12.43
C PHE A 138 5.31 9.07 -12.65
N GLY A 139 5.61 10.36 -12.53
CA GLY A 139 4.63 11.43 -12.68
C GLY A 139 3.49 11.39 -11.65
N VAL A 140 3.68 10.67 -10.54
CA VAL A 140 2.65 10.54 -9.49
C VAL A 140 2.58 11.82 -8.67
N VAL A 141 1.46 12.50 -8.79
CA VAL A 141 1.18 13.76 -8.07
C VAL A 141 0.25 13.49 -6.89
N VAL A 142 0.56 14.08 -5.74
CA VAL A 142 -0.35 14.02 -4.57
C VAL A 142 -1.60 14.86 -4.87
N GLN A 143 -2.73 14.19 -4.99
CA GLN A 143 -4.04 14.84 -5.18
C GLN A 143 -4.64 15.14 -3.81
N GLY A 144 -4.32 16.31 -3.25
CA GLY A 144 -4.87 16.72 -1.95
C GLY A 144 -3.96 17.67 -1.18
N SER A 145 -4.26 17.82 0.13
CA SER A 145 -3.50 18.69 1.00
C SER A 145 -2.22 18.00 1.51
N TYR A 146 -1.07 18.57 1.20
CA TYR A 146 0.22 18.11 1.73
C TYR A 146 0.30 18.18 3.27
N LEU A 147 -0.39 19.14 3.88
CA LEU A 147 -0.47 19.27 5.34
C LEU A 147 -1.21 18.07 5.94
N LEU A 148 -2.34 17.68 5.36
CA LEU A 148 -3.11 16.52 5.82
C LEU A 148 -2.29 15.23 5.68
N LEU A 149 -1.55 15.09 4.58
CA LEU A 149 -0.66 13.95 4.36
C LEU A 149 0.44 13.90 5.43
N ALA A 150 1.07 15.04 5.73
CA ALA A 150 2.11 15.12 6.75
C ALA A 150 1.57 14.78 8.15
N LEU A 151 0.39 15.30 8.52
CA LEU A 151 -0.25 14.98 9.81
C LEU A 151 -0.64 13.50 9.91
N ALA A 152 -1.24 12.94 8.86
CA ALA A 152 -1.58 11.53 8.82
C ALA A 152 -0.33 10.65 8.93
N THR A 153 0.76 11.02 8.25
CA THR A 153 2.04 10.31 8.34
C THR A 153 2.64 10.42 9.75
N LEU A 154 2.54 11.56 10.42
CA LEU A 154 3.01 11.68 11.80
C LEU A 154 2.25 10.75 12.74
N VAL A 155 0.93 10.70 12.66
CA VAL A 155 0.10 9.79 13.47
C VAL A 155 0.48 8.33 13.18
N PHE A 156 0.65 7.98 11.91
CA PHE A 156 1.10 6.66 11.48
C PHE A 156 2.49 6.31 12.04
N LEU A 157 3.44 7.23 11.98
CA LEU A 157 4.79 7.03 12.51
C LEU A 157 4.79 6.84 14.02
N PHE A 158 3.96 7.56 14.78
CA PHE A 158 3.84 7.33 16.22
C PHE A 158 3.38 5.90 16.54
N ALA A 159 2.42 5.37 15.79
CA ALA A 159 1.96 3.98 15.93
C ALA A 159 3.08 2.99 15.56
N ALA A 160 3.78 3.21 14.45
CA ALA A 160 4.86 2.34 13.99
C ALA A 160 6.07 2.35 14.96
N LEU A 161 6.47 3.52 15.44
CA LEU A 161 7.56 3.65 16.43
C LEU A 161 7.16 3.00 17.76
N GLY A 162 5.92 3.17 18.20
CA GLY A 162 5.37 2.48 19.38
C GLY A 162 5.45 0.96 19.25
N MET A 163 5.14 0.41 18.07
CA MET A 163 5.34 -1.03 17.78
C MET A 163 6.81 -1.43 17.87
N GLY A 164 7.73 -0.62 17.35
CA GLY A 164 9.18 -0.84 17.47
C GLY A 164 9.66 -0.87 18.94
N VAL A 165 9.18 0.07 19.76
CA VAL A 165 9.45 0.08 21.22
C VAL A 165 8.89 -1.18 21.89
N PHE A 166 7.65 -1.57 21.54
CA PHE A 166 7.04 -2.79 22.08
C PHE A 166 7.86 -4.03 21.75
N ILE A 167 8.28 -4.20 20.50
CA ILE A 167 9.14 -5.33 20.07
C ILE A 167 10.46 -5.31 20.85
N SER A 168 11.06 -4.14 21.06
CA SER A 168 12.29 -4.02 21.82
C SER A 168 12.13 -4.42 23.29
N SER A 169 10.92 -4.30 23.85
CA SER A 169 10.65 -4.67 25.24
C SER A 169 10.67 -6.19 25.45
N ILE A 170 10.15 -6.95 24.47
CA ILE A 170 10.02 -8.42 24.55
C ILE A 170 11.21 -9.19 23.98
N THR A 171 12.14 -8.50 23.32
CA THR A 171 13.32 -9.12 22.70
C THR A 171 14.61 -8.72 23.42
N SER A 172 15.56 -9.65 23.50
CA SER A 172 16.88 -9.44 24.13
C SER A 172 18.04 -9.43 23.14
N SER A 173 17.82 -9.85 21.89
CA SER A 173 18.86 -9.97 20.86
C SER A 173 18.44 -9.19 19.61
N GLN A 174 19.41 -8.47 19.00
CA GLN A 174 19.18 -7.71 17.77
C GLN A 174 18.69 -8.61 16.63
N GLN A 175 19.18 -9.82 16.52
CA GLN A 175 18.79 -10.75 15.48
C GLN A 175 17.30 -11.14 15.61
N VAL A 176 16.86 -11.46 16.83
CA VAL A 176 15.44 -11.78 17.09
C VAL A 176 14.56 -10.55 16.89
N ALA A 177 15.00 -9.39 17.40
CA ALA A 177 14.26 -8.13 17.23
C ALA A 177 14.07 -7.79 15.75
N PHE A 178 15.10 -7.97 14.92
CA PHE A 178 15.02 -7.74 13.47
C PHE A 178 14.00 -8.66 12.80
N GLN A 179 14.03 -9.96 13.10
CA GLN A 179 13.08 -10.92 12.52
C GLN A 179 11.63 -10.62 12.92
N VAL A 180 11.41 -10.37 14.21
CA VAL A 180 10.07 -10.02 14.73
C VAL A 180 9.59 -8.70 14.15
N ALA A 181 10.47 -7.69 14.06
CA ALA A 181 10.15 -6.40 13.48
C ALA A 181 9.74 -6.49 12.02
N ILE A 182 10.43 -7.29 11.20
CA ILE A 182 10.08 -7.50 9.80
C ILE A 182 8.69 -8.15 9.70
N ILE A 183 8.45 -9.24 10.40
CA ILE A 183 7.17 -9.96 10.34
C ILE A 183 6.03 -9.05 10.82
N ALA A 184 6.23 -8.37 11.96
CA ALA A 184 5.23 -7.48 12.55
C ALA A 184 4.93 -6.24 11.69
N SER A 185 5.87 -5.78 10.86
CA SER A 185 5.67 -4.65 9.95
C SER A 185 5.13 -5.07 8.59
N LEU A 186 5.62 -6.18 8.02
CA LEU A 186 5.21 -6.64 6.69
C LEU A 186 3.77 -7.17 6.67
N LEU A 187 3.36 -7.95 7.66
CA LEU A 187 2.02 -8.54 7.68
C LEU A 187 0.91 -7.47 7.64
N PRO A 188 0.88 -6.48 8.56
CA PRO A 188 -0.12 -5.42 8.48
C PRO A 188 0.01 -4.58 7.21
N SER A 189 1.24 -4.29 6.77
CA SER A 189 1.44 -3.48 5.56
C SER A 189 0.91 -4.17 4.32
N ILE A 190 1.11 -5.47 4.16
CA ILE A 190 0.64 -6.23 3.00
C ILE A 190 -0.89 -6.43 3.06
N LEU A 191 -1.41 -6.76 4.24
CA LEU A 191 -2.83 -7.07 4.39
C LEU A 191 -3.72 -5.83 4.43
N LEU A 192 -3.30 -4.76 5.15
CA LEU A 192 -4.15 -3.60 5.43
C LEU A 192 -3.87 -2.39 4.52
N SER A 193 -2.77 -2.39 3.77
CA SER A 193 -2.42 -1.24 2.91
C SER A 193 -3.26 -1.15 1.62
N GLY A 194 -4.02 -2.17 1.30
CA GLY A 194 -4.70 -2.26 0.01
C GLY A 194 -3.76 -2.63 -1.14
N LEU A 195 -2.48 -2.93 -0.87
CA LEU A 195 -1.48 -3.20 -1.91
C LEU A 195 -1.77 -4.49 -2.68
N ILE A 196 -2.25 -5.54 -2.00
CA ILE A 196 -2.58 -6.84 -2.61
C ILE A 196 -4.09 -7.04 -2.67
N PHE A 197 -4.80 -6.67 -1.61
CA PHE A 197 -6.24 -6.83 -1.52
C PHE A 197 -6.93 -5.46 -1.50
N PRO A 198 -7.91 -5.21 -2.38
CA PRO A 198 -8.67 -3.97 -2.35
C PRO A 198 -9.36 -3.78 -0.99
N ILE A 199 -9.19 -2.61 -0.38
CA ILE A 199 -9.76 -2.27 0.94
C ILE A 199 -11.29 -2.43 0.96
N LYS A 200 -11.94 -2.29 -0.19
CA LYS A 200 -13.39 -2.49 -0.34
C LYS A 200 -13.86 -3.92 -0.09
N ASN A 201 -12.96 -4.91 -0.08
CA ASN A 201 -13.26 -6.33 0.10
C ASN A 201 -12.89 -6.83 1.51
N MET A 202 -12.43 -5.92 2.38
CA MET A 202 -12.16 -6.15 3.80
C MET A 202 -13.30 -5.62 4.66
#